data_6dc8b4f21097b598a859255599cbf67e
#
_entry.id   6dc8b4f21097b598a859255599cbf67e
#
_cell.length_a   1.000
_cell.length_b   1.000
_cell.length_c   1.000
_cell.angle_alpha   90.00
_cell.angle_beta   90.00
_cell.angle_gamma   90.00
#
_symmetry.space_group_name_H-M   'P 1'
#
loop_
_entity.id
_entity.type
_entity.pdbx_description
1 polymer ?
#
loop_
_entity_poly.entity_id
_entity_poly.type
_entity_poly.pdbx_seq_one_letter_code
_entity_poly.pdbx_strand_id
1 'polypeptide(L)'
;MRNALLLSVLGSCALLAGCGQGGGETSATSTPAPAAEHEPTAAEKAAVLASLPAPYNTADIDNGKAKFAMCRSCHTIVEGGANLTGPNLHGVFGRKAGALENYKYSDAVKNAGFVWDAEHLDKWLAEPRTFLPGTKMTFAGLKAEKDRIDLIAFLKVETGYKAP
;
A
#
# COMPACT_ATOMS: atom_id res chain seq x y z
N MET A 1 -14.18 -28.43 50.80
CA MET A 1 -15.40 -27.91 51.40
C MET A 1 -16.21 -27.33 50.26
N ARG A 2 -17.16 -28.11 49.75
CA ARG A 2 -18.63 -27.90 49.85
C ARG A 2 -19.02 -26.59 49.13
N ASN A 3 -19.94 -26.49 48.17
CA ASN A 3 -21.10 -27.32 47.86
C ASN A 3 -21.55 -27.09 46.43
N ALA A 4 -22.09 -28.11 45.84
CA ALA A 4 -22.92 -28.12 44.65
C ALA A 4 -24.26 -27.39 44.89
N LEU A 5 -24.89 -26.87 43.83
CA LEU A 5 -26.35 -26.95 43.68
C LEU A 5 -26.75 -26.91 42.20
N LEU A 6 -27.35 -28.01 41.80
CA LEU A 6 -28.11 -28.23 40.56
C LEU A 6 -29.48 -27.51 40.69
N LEU A 7 -29.94 -26.90 39.60
CA LEU A 7 -31.39 -26.78 39.36
C LEU A 7 -31.70 -26.94 37.87
N SER A 8 -32.29 -28.07 37.55
CA SER A 8 -33.00 -28.37 36.31
C SER A 8 -34.35 -27.67 36.29
N VAL A 9 -34.73 -27.08 35.17
CA VAL A 9 -36.13 -26.80 34.85
C VAL A 9 -36.39 -27.27 33.43
N LEU A 10 -37.17 -28.36 33.33
CA LEU A 10 -37.87 -28.79 32.12
C LEU A 10 -39.10 -27.88 31.91
N GLY A 11 -39.34 -27.48 30.70
CA GLY A 11 -40.57 -26.83 30.27
C GLY A 11 -40.90 -27.22 28.84
N SER A 12 -41.92 -28.05 28.71
CA SER A 12 -42.44 -28.69 27.50
C SER A 12 -43.29 -27.77 26.61
N CYS A 13 -43.35 -28.14 25.35
CA CYS A 13 -44.44 -28.09 24.36
C CYS A 13 -45.07 -26.76 23.95
N ALA A 14 -45.01 -26.50 22.60
CA ALA A 14 -46.26 -26.52 21.79
C ALA A 14 -45.91 -26.47 20.29
N LEU A 15 -46.33 -27.51 19.57
CA LEU A 15 -46.40 -27.59 18.10
C LEU A 15 -47.54 -26.68 17.62
N LEU A 16 -47.29 -25.81 16.69
CA LEU A 16 -48.30 -25.21 15.80
C LEU A 16 -47.81 -25.33 14.36
N ALA A 17 -48.42 -26.24 13.66
CA ALA A 17 -48.33 -26.33 12.20
C ALA A 17 -49.13 -25.16 11.58
N GLY A 18 -48.49 -24.38 10.71
CA GLY A 18 -49.12 -23.37 9.89
C GLY A 18 -48.54 -23.48 8.47
N CYS A 19 -49.29 -24.15 7.58
CA CYS A 19 -49.06 -24.05 6.13
C CYS A 19 -49.45 -22.67 5.66
N GLY A 20 -48.51 -21.98 4.99
CA GLY A 20 -48.75 -20.76 4.25
C GLY A 20 -47.80 -20.72 3.04
N GLN A 21 -48.33 -21.15 1.88
CA GLN A 21 -47.72 -21.01 0.59
C GLN A 21 -47.77 -19.56 0.17
N GLY A 22 -46.64 -18.97 -0.14
CA GLY A 22 -46.54 -17.62 -0.73
C GLY A 22 -45.16 -17.45 -1.30
N GLY A 23 -45.04 -17.67 -2.63
CA GLY A 23 -43.80 -17.47 -3.36
C GLY A 23 -43.42 -15.99 -3.35
N GLY A 24 -42.17 -15.76 -3.11
CA GLY A 24 -41.46 -14.49 -3.26
C GLY A 24 -39.99 -14.81 -3.33
N GLU A 25 -39.52 -15.13 -4.53
CA GLU A 25 -38.09 -15.15 -4.82
C GLU A 25 -37.55 -13.72 -4.68
N THR A 26 -37.15 -13.34 -3.50
CA THR A 26 -36.25 -12.20 -3.33
C THR A 26 -34.87 -12.68 -3.75
N SER A 27 -34.53 -12.39 -5.00
CA SER A 27 -33.17 -12.45 -5.52
C SER A 27 -32.30 -11.59 -4.60
N ALA A 28 -31.63 -12.22 -3.67
CA ALA A 28 -30.59 -11.57 -2.91
C ALA A 28 -29.45 -11.25 -3.88
N THR A 29 -29.43 -9.99 -4.34
CA THR A 29 -28.27 -9.43 -5.02
C THR A 29 -27.11 -9.49 -4.02
N SER A 30 -26.29 -10.54 -4.14
CA SER A 30 -25.02 -10.61 -3.42
C SER A 30 -24.14 -9.50 -3.95
N THR A 31 -24.06 -8.41 -3.23
CA THR A 31 -23.00 -7.41 -3.41
C THR A 31 -21.67 -8.17 -3.31
N PRO A 32 -20.80 -8.11 -4.36
CA PRO A 32 -19.49 -8.72 -4.26
C PRO A 32 -18.79 -8.13 -3.05
N ALA A 33 -18.32 -8.98 -2.13
CA ALA A 33 -17.41 -8.55 -1.08
C ALA A 33 -16.23 -7.83 -1.74
N PRO A 34 -15.70 -6.73 -1.15
CA PRO A 34 -14.49 -6.11 -1.64
C PRO A 34 -13.44 -7.20 -1.82
N ALA A 35 -12.83 -7.26 -3.00
CA ALA A 35 -11.73 -8.19 -3.24
C ALA A 35 -10.72 -7.98 -2.12
N ALA A 36 -10.43 -9.03 -1.37
CA ALA A 36 -9.40 -9.01 -0.35
C ALA A 36 -8.12 -8.49 -1.01
N GLU A 37 -7.57 -7.39 -0.49
CA GLU A 37 -6.33 -6.81 -0.96
C GLU A 37 -5.27 -7.91 -0.89
N HIS A 38 -4.86 -8.40 -2.07
CA HIS A 38 -3.88 -9.45 -2.17
C HIS A 38 -2.50 -8.83 -1.99
N GLU A 39 -1.91 -9.03 -0.82
CA GLU A 39 -0.49 -8.69 -0.67
C GLU A 39 0.35 -9.59 -1.59
N PRO A 40 1.23 -9.01 -2.44
CA PRO A 40 2.03 -9.80 -3.37
C PRO A 40 2.86 -10.87 -2.64
N THR A 41 2.80 -12.09 -3.13
CA THR A 41 3.60 -13.21 -2.62
C THR A 41 5.09 -12.98 -2.85
N ALA A 42 5.94 -13.72 -2.13
CA ALA A 42 7.39 -13.66 -2.34
C ALA A 42 7.78 -14.02 -3.79
N ALA A 43 7.07 -14.94 -4.43
CA ALA A 43 7.32 -15.32 -5.81
C ALA A 43 6.97 -14.21 -6.80
N GLU A 44 5.85 -13.50 -6.58
CA GLU A 44 5.45 -12.35 -7.39
C GLU A 44 6.44 -11.20 -7.23
N LYS A 45 6.88 -10.91 -6.02
CA LYS A 45 7.91 -9.89 -5.74
C LYS A 45 9.24 -10.24 -6.44
N ALA A 46 9.66 -11.49 -6.40
CA ALA A 46 10.86 -11.95 -7.09
C ALA A 46 10.71 -11.83 -8.62
N ALA A 47 9.54 -12.15 -9.18
CA ALA A 47 9.27 -12.00 -10.60
C ALA A 47 9.30 -10.52 -11.04
N VAL A 48 8.69 -9.62 -10.25
CA VAL A 48 8.79 -8.18 -10.50
C VAL A 48 10.23 -7.72 -10.48
N LEU A 49 11.02 -8.07 -9.45
CA LEU A 49 12.43 -7.71 -9.35
C LEU A 49 13.22 -8.17 -10.58
N ALA A 50 13.07 -9.44 -10.98
CA ALA A 50 13.76 -10.00 -12.14
C ALA A 50 13.37 -9.30 -13.46
N SER A 51 12.17 -8.72 -13.55
CA SER A 51 11.70 -8.00 -14.73
C SER A 51 12.21 -6.55 -14.81
N LEU A 52 12.81 -6.02 -13.74
CA LEU A 52 13.30 -4.65 -13.75
C LEU A 52 14.53 -4.52 -14.67
N PRO A 53 14.73 -3.35 -15.28
CA PRO A 53 15.97 -3.08 -16.02
C PRO A 53 17.16 -2.97 -15.04
N ALA A 54 18.36 -3.24 -15.54
CA ALA A 54 19.58 -2.95 -14.78
C ALA A 54 19.64 -1.44 -14.41
N PRO A 55 20.16 -1.09 -13.23
CA PRO A 55 20.76 -1.96 -12.20
C PRO A 55 19.76 -2.53 -11.18
N TYR A 56 18.46 -2.26 -11.32
CA TYR A 56 17.43 -2.57 -10.31
C TYR A 56 17.14 -4.07 -10.20
N ASN A 57 17.31 -4.85 -11.26
CA ASN A 57 17.06 -6.30 -11.27
C ASN A 57 18.03 -7.12 -10.40
N THR A 58 19.14 -6.52 -9.96
CA THR A 58 20.13 -7.15 -9.06
C THR A 58 20.20 -6.45 -7.71
N ALA A 59 19.24 -5.59 -7.41
CA ALA A 59 19.20 -4.83 -6.17
C ALA A 59 18.93 -5.72 -4.96
N ASP A 60 19.45 -5.29 -3.82
CA ASP A 60 19.21 -5.89 -2.52
C ASP A 60 17.91 -5.33 -1.92
N ILE A 61 16.84 -6.11 -2.04
CA ILE A 61 15.50 -5.71 -1.56
C ILE A 61 15.46 -5.59 -0.03
N ASP A 62 16.22 -6.39 0.71
CA ASP A 62 16.28 -6.29 2.17
C ASP A 62 16.98 -5.00 2.60
N ASN A 63 18.07 -4.61 1.93
CA ASN A 63 18.67 -3.29 2.14
C ASN A 63 17.70 -2.17 1.76
N GLY A 64 17.00 -2.28 0.63
CA GLY A 64 15.98 -1.31 0.21
C GLY A 64 14.88 -1.13 1.27
N LYS A 65 14.37 -2.22 1.83
CA LYS A 65 13.43 -2.24 2.94
C LYS A 65 13.99 -1.57 4.19
N ALA A 66 15.24 -1.86 4.53
CA ALA A 66 15.91 -1.22 5.67
C ALA A 66 16.06 0.29 5.46
N LYS A 67 16.37 0.74 4.23
CA LYS A 67 16.42 2.18 3.90
C LYS A 67 15.04 2.82 3.94
N PHE A 68 13.99 2.12 3.53
CA PHE A 68 12.62 2.61 3.61
C PHE A 68 12.17 2.90 5.05
N ALA A 69 12.81 2.32 6.06
CA ALA A 69 12.52 2.61 7.47
C ALA A 69 12.60 4.12 7.80
N MET A 70 13.43 4.88 7.09
CA MET A 70 13.53 6.35 7.23
C MET A 70 12.34 7.11 6.61
N CYS A 71 11.57 6.45 5.75
CA CYS A 71 10.48 7.06 4.98
C CYS A 71 9.10 6.80 5.62
N ARG A 72 8.94 5.64 6.30
CA ARG A 72 7.65 5.14 6.78
C ARG A 72 6.99 6.00 7.86
N SER A 73 7.73 6.87 8.54
CA SER A 73 7.15 7.83 9.48
C SER A 73 6.31 8.91 8.78
N CYS A 74 6.58 9.13 7.49
CA CYS A 74 5.91 10.15 6.69
C CYS A 74 5.12 9.59 5.51
N HIS A 75 5.41 8.37 5.05
CA HIS A 75 4.80 7.76 3.87
C HIS A 75 4.26 6.36 4.14
N THR A 76 3.12 6.05 3.54
CA THR A 76 2.62 4.68 3.40
C THR A 76 2.90 4.17 1.98
N ILE A 77 2.92 2.83 1.77
CA ILE A 77 3.17 2.20 0.46
C ILE A 77 2.09 1.20 0.04
N VAL A 78 1.17 0.87 0.95
CA VAL A 78 0.08 -0.07 0.65
C VAL A 78 -0.99 0.61 -0.21
N GLU A 79 -1.68 -0.17 -1.03
CA GLU A 79 -2.82 0.33 -1.81
C GLU A 79 -3.89 0.91 -0.88
N GLY A 80 -4.46 2.05 -1.24
CA GLY A 80 -5.44 2.74 -0.40
C GLY A 80 -4.91 3.30 0.92
N GLY A 81 -3.61 3.16 1.20
CA GLY A 81 -2.99 3.64 2.43
C GLY A 81 -3.13 5.15 2.63
N ALA A 82 -3.22 5.58 3.88
CA ALA A 82 -3.40 6.98 4.22
C ALA A 82 -2.21 7.87 3.79
N ASN A 83 -2.52 9.09 3.38
CA ASN A 83 -1.53 10.15 3.34
C ASN A 83 -1.18 10.56 4.77
N LEU A 84 0.11 10.66 5.07
CA LEU A 84 0.62 11.15 6.35
C LEU A 84 1.20 12.56 6.17
N THR A 85 2.35 12.86 6.78
CA THR A 85 3.10 14.09 6.49
C THR A 85 3.54 14.15 5.02
N GLY A 86 3.83 12.97 4.43
CA GLY A 86 4.04 12.76 3.00
C GLY A 86 2.88 12.02 2.35
N PRO A 87 2.81 11.99 1.01
CA PRO A 87 1.79 11.25 0.27
C PRO A 87 1.98 9.73 0.37
N ASN A 88 0.91 8.98 0.16
CA ASN A 88 1.01 7.55 -0.10
C ASN A 88 1.80 7.30 -1.39
N LEU A 89 2.74 6.36 -1.35
CA LEU A 89 3.64 6.05 -2.46
C LEU A 89 3.15 4.88 -3.34
N HIS A 90 2.04 4.21 -3.01
CA HIS A 90 1.48 3.19 -3.91
C HIS A 90 1.19 3.81 -5.28
N GLY A 91 1.63 3.13 -6.35
CA GLY A 91 1.50 3.65 -7.71
C GLY A 91 2.30 4.94 -7.99
N VAL A 92 3.38 5.19 -7.26
CA VAL A 92 4.21 6.39 -7.49
C VAL A 92 4.88 6.39 -8.85
N PHE A 93 5.32 5.22 -9.33
CA PHE A 93 5.95 5.11 -10.66
C PHE A 93 4.92 5.34 -11.76
N GLY A 94 5.23 6.22 -12.70
CA GLY A 94 4.32 6.65 -13.76
C GLY A 94 3.35 7.77 -13.34
N ARG A 95 3.30 8.14 -12.07
CA ARG A 95 2.44 9.21 -11.57
C ARG A 95 3.09 10.58 -11.79
N LYS A 96 2.34 11.54 -12.33
CA LYS A 96 2.80 12.93 -12.45
C LYS A 96 3.09 13.51 -11.06
N ALA A 97 4.18 14.23 -10.92
CA ALA A 97 4.51 14.93 -9.69
C ALA A 97 3.37 15.85 -9.26
N GLY A 98 3.00 15.78 -7.99
CA GLY A 98 1.92 16.60 -7.43
C GLY A 98 0.50 16.16 -7.77
N ALA A 99 0.28 15.03 -8.45
CA ALA A 99 -1.03 14.63 -8.98
C ALA A 99 -1.86 13.73 -8.04
N LEU A 100 -1.31 13.25 -6.90
CA LEU A 100 -2.11 12.44 -5.99
C LEU A 100 -3.22 13.31 -5.38
N GLU A 101 -4.45 12.86 -5.55
CA GLU A 101 -5.62 13.52 -4.98
C GLU A 101 -5.58 13.52 -3.44
N ASN A 102 -6.23 14.49 -2.84
CA ASN A 102 -6.35 14.62 -1.38
C ASN A 102 -5.01 14.75 -0.62
N TYR A 103 -3.92 15.15 -1.30
CA TYR A 103 -2.66 15.51 -0.65
C TYR A 103 -2.24 16.94 -0.99
N LYS A 104 -1.85 17.72 0.03
CA LYS A 104 -1.41 19.12 -0.13
C LYS A 104 0.08 19.21 -0.43
N TYR A 105 0.45 19.11 -1.69
CA TYR A 105 1.82 19.30 -2.15
C TYR A 105 2.32 20.74 -1.97
N SER A 106 3.65 20.94 -1.95
CA SER A 106 4.25 22.26 -2.18
C SER A 106 4.04 22.70 -3.63
N ASP A 107 4.09 23.99 -3.88
CA ASP A 107 3.98 24.54 -5.23
C ASP A 107 5.13 24.05 -6.12
N ALA A 108 6.33 23.86 -5.54
CA ALA A 108 7.45 23.25 -6.23
C ALA A 108 7.10 21.87 -6.80
N VAL A 109 6.49 20.98 -6.02
CA VAL A 109 6.11 19.64 -6.49
C VAL A 109 4.92 19.69 -7.44
N LYS A 110 3.94 20.56 -7.23
CA LYS A 110 2.78 20.72 -8.13
C LYS A 110 3.20 21.17 -9.53
N ASN A 111 4.20 22.06 -9.60
CA ASN A 111 4.66 22.70 -10.83
C ASN A 111 5.89 21.99 -11.44
N ALA A 112 6.32 20.86 -10.89
CA ALA A 112 7.54 20.18 -11.29
C ALA A 112 7.52 19.67 -12.75
N GLY A 113 6.34 19.34 -13.27
CA GLY A 113 6.14 19.06 -14.71
C GLY A 113 6.60 17.69 -15.20
N PHE A 114 7.17 16.85 -14.34
CA PHE A 114 7.65 15.51 -14.68
C PHE A 114 6.76 14.39 -14.10
N VAL A 115 7.02 13.19 -14.59
CA VAL A 115 6.43 11.93 -14.08
C VAL A 115 7.47 11.24 -13.21
N TRP A 116 7.07 10.69 -12.09
CA TRP A 116 7.97 9.93 -11.24
C TRP A 116 8.39 8.62 -11.93
N ASP A 117 9.66 8.54 -12.26
CA ASP A 117 10.36 7.36 -12.74
C ASP A 117 11.59 7.07 -11.86
N ALA A 118 12.36 6.08 -12.20
CA ALA A 118 13.53 5.71 -11.41
C ALA A 118 14.62 6.79 -11.42
N GLU A 119 14.81 7.49 -12.54
CA GLU A 119 15.81 8.55 -12.66
C GLU A 119 15.43 9.78 -11.81
N HIS A 120 14.18 10.24 -11.90
CA HIS A 120 13.69 11.34 -11.06
C HIS A 120 13.73 11.00 -9.58
N LEU A 121 13.38 9.75 -9.22
CA LEU A 121 13.46 9.28 -7.84
C LEU A 121 14.91 9.19 -7.35
N ASP A 122 15.86 8.74 -8.17
CA ASP A 122 17.26 8.71 -7.77
C ASP A 122 17.78 10.11 -7.42
N LYS A 123 17.55 11.08 -8.30
CA LYS A 123 17.93 12.50 -8.08
C LYS A 123 17.22 13.08 -6.85
N TRP A 124 15.92 12.81 -6.71
CA TRP A 124 15.13 13.25 -5.58
C TRP A 124 15.62 12.65 -4.25
N LEU A 125 15.89 11.35 -4.23
CA LEU A 125 16.36 10.67 -3.03
C LEU A 125 17.81 11.04 -2.67
N ALA A 126 18.63 11.41 -3.64
CA ALA A 126 20.00 11.87 -3.39
C ALA A 126 20.01 13.18 -2.58
N GLU A 127 19.15 14.14 -2.95
CA GLU A 127 19.08 15.45 -2.30
C GLU A 127 17.79 16.21 -2.68
N PRO A 128 16.68 15.98 -1.97
CA PRO A 128 15.37 16.51 -2.37
C PRO A 128 15.32 18.03 -2.52
N ARG A 129 15.99 18.75 -1.62
CA ARG A 129 15.96 20.22 -1.62
C ARG A 129 16.77 20.85 -2.75
N THR A 130 17.82 20.18 -3.19
CA THR A 130 18.63 20.61 -4.35
C THR A 130 17.92 20.25 -5.65
N PHE A 131 17.35 19.03 -5.72
CA PHE A 131 16.63 18.59 -6.91
C PHE A 131 15.35 19.42 -7.16
N LEU A 132 14.61 19.76 -6.10
CA LEU A 132 13.38 20.54 -6.21
C LEU A 132 13.29 21.58 -5.09
N PRO A 133 13.92 22.75 -5.27
CA PRO A 133 13.87 23.84 -4.29
C PRO A 133 12.42 24.25 -3.96
N GLY A 134 12.14 24.45 -2.68
CA GLY A 134 10.79 24.75 -2.22
C GLY A 134 9.93 23.51 -1.89
N THR A 135 10.49 22.32 -1.99
CA THR A 135 9.81 21.10 -1.45
C THR A 135 9.59 21.20 0.05
N LYS A 136 8.48 20.63 0.52
CA LYS A 136 8.19 20.47 1.96
C LYS A 136 8.87 19.25 2.58
N MET A 137 9.41 18.33 1.76
CA MET A 137 10.11 17.15 2.25
C MET A 137 11.40 17.55 2.94
N THR A 138 11.55 17.12 4.21
CA THR A 138 12.69 17.48 5.06
C THR A 138 13.80 16.44 5.07
N PHE A 139 13.70 15.40 4.28
CA PHE A 139 14.69 14.33 4.17
C PHE A 139 16.05 14.87 3.72
N ALA A 140 17.12 14.44 4.41
CA ALA A 140 18.48 14.92 4.16
C ALA A 140 19.12 14.33 2.89
N GLY A 141 18.48 13.32 2.32
CA GLY A 141 18.99 12.58 1.17
C GLY A 141 19.75 11.31 1.53
N LEU A 142 19.80 10.38 0.58
CA LEU A 142 20.50 9.11 0.64
C LEU A 142 21.71 9.17 -0.30
N LYS A 143 22.89 9.39 0.27
CA LYS A 143 24.09 9.73 -0.53
C LYS A 143 24.67 8.56 -1.30
N ALA A 144 24.62 7.33 -0.73
CA ALA A 144 25.13 6.15 -1.40
C ALA A 144 24.22 5.74 -2.56
N GLU A 145 24.77 5.66 -3.76
CA GLU A 145 24.03 5.28 -4.96
C GLU A 145 23.41 3.88 -4.84
N LYS A 146 24.19 2.92 -4.30
CA LYS A 146 23.69 1.55 -4.07
C LYS A 146 22.44 1.55 -3.20
N ASP A 147 22.42 2.32 -2.13
CA ASP A 147 21.27 2.40 -1.23
C ASP A 147 20.03 2.98 -1.94
N ARG A 148 20.21 3.93 -2.86
CA ARG A 148 19.11 4.48 -3.67
C ARG A 148 18.60 3.48 -4.69
N ILE A 149 19.50 2.73 -5.35
CA ILE A 149 19.12 1.65 -6.26
C ILE A 149 18.28 0.61 -5.53
N ASP A 150 18.75 0.14 -4.38
CA ASP A 150 18.08 -0.86 -3.56
C ASP A 150 16.70 -0.36 -3.07
N LEU A 151 16.63 0.89 -2.62
CA LEU A 151 15.37 1.52 -2.19
C LEU A 151 14.39 1.70 -3.35
N ILE A 152 14.84 2.12 -4.53
CA ILE A 152 14.00 2.28 -5.72
C ILE A 152 13.45 0.92 -6.18
N ALA A 153 14.30 -0.11 -6.19
CA ALA A 153 13.88 -1.47 -6.53
C ALA A 153 12.85 -1.99 -5.50
N PHE A 154 13.09 -1.81 -4.21
CA PHE A 154 12.13 -2.14 -3.15
C PHE A 154 10.79 -1.43 -3.39
N LEU A 155 10.80 -0.13 -3.65
CA LEU A 155 9.56 0.62 -3.93
C LEU A 155 8.84 0.09 -5.17
N LYS A 156 9.56 -0.26 -6.26
CA LYS A 156 8.94 -0.86 -7.45
C LYS A 156 8.23 -2.17 -7.13
N VAL A 157 8.87 -3.02 -6.31
CA VAL A 157 8.30 -4.32 -5.91
C VAL A 157 7.07 -4.14 -5.00
N GLU A 158 7.09 -3.17 -4.07
CA GLU A 158 6.08 -3.03 -3.02
C GLU A 158 4.93 -2.06 -3.37
N THR A 159 5.07 -1.22 -4.38
CA THR A 159 4.08 -0.16 -4.65
C THR A 159 3.25 -0.40 -5.92
N GLY A 160 3.12 -1.65 -6.35
CA GLY A 160 2.27 -2.02 -7.47
C GLY A 160 2.83 -1.59 -8.84
N TYR A 161 4.16 -1.44 -8.98
CA TYR A 161 4.77 -1.18 -10.28
C TYR A 161 4.51 -2.33 -11.25
N LYS A 162 4.02 -1.98 -12.43
CA LYS A 162 3.89 -2.91 -13.57
C LYS A 162 4.97 -2.53 -14.58
N ALA A 163 5.79 -3.51 -14.95
CA ALA A 163 6.74 -3.33 -16.06
C ALA A 163 5.96 -3.05 -17.35
N PRO A 164 6.45 -2.20 -18.23
CA PRO A 164 5.85 -1.91 -19.53
C PRO A 164 5.86 -3.13 -20.46
#